data_271f523df736b8de81c082ffdb46c44d
#
_entry.id   271f523df736b8de81c082ffdb46c44d
#
_cell.length_a   1.000
_cell.length_b   1.000
_cell.length_c   1.000
_cell.angle_alpha   90.00
_cell.angle_beta   90.00
_cell.angle_gamma   90.00
#
_symmetry.space_group_name_H-M   'P 1'
#
loop_
_entity.id
_entity.type
_entity.pdbx_description
1 polymer ?
#
loop_
_entity_poly.entity_id
_entity_poly.type
_entity_poly.pdbx_seq_one_letter_code
_entity_poly.pdbx_strand_id
1 'polypeptide(L)'
;LEKTMASIDAAALERLTEDILNADQVFFVGVGRVMLALQCVCKRLAHLGIKAHYVGEITEPAITKKDLLIVGSGSGGSLFPLGIAKKARKTVDCKIVHIGSNPNSEMKEIADYMVRIPVRTKLYLEDEIDSCQIMTSLFEQCLLLLGDILAKMIVESRNIDMKALWQY
;
A
#
# COMPACT_ATOMS: atom_id res chain seq x y z
N LEU A 1 6.66 7.38 15.27
CA LEU A 1 5.64 6.41 14.84
C LEU A 1 4.25 6.87 15.25
N GLU A 2 3.96 7.02 16.55
CA GLU A 2 2.63 7.36 17.06
C GLU A 2 2.03 8.60 16.40
N LYS A 3 2.76 9.73 16.39
CA LYS A 3 2.32 10.95 15.70
C LYS A 3 1.99 10.72 14.22
N THR A 4 2.79 9.93 13.53
CA THR A 4 2.58 9.62 12.11
C THR A 4 1.34 8.77 11.91
N MET A 5 1.18 7.71 12.71
CA MET A 5 0.01 6.83 12.58
C MET A 5 -1.29 7.57 12.92
N ALA A 6 -1.27 8.46 13.93
CA ALA A 6 -2.41 9.29 14.28
C ALA A 6 -2.78 10.36 13.24
N SER A 7 -1.87 10.68 12.31
CA SER A 7 -2.11 11.64 11.22
C SER A 7 -2.63 11.02 9.93
N ILE A 8 -2.73 9.71 9.86
CA ILE A 8 -3.29 9.02 8.68
C ILE A 8 -4.80 9.19 8.67
N ASP A 9 -5.35 9.55 7.52
CA ASP A 9 -6.79 9.74 7.35
C ASP A 9 -7.55 8.41 7.49
N ALA A 10 -8.41 8.31 8.49
CA ALA A 10 -9.21 7.12 8.77
C ALA A 10 -10.18 6.80 7.61
N ALA A 11 -10.78 7.80 6.98
CA ALA A 11 -11.67 7.59 5.84
C ALA A 11 -10.93 7.00 4.62
N ALA A 12 -9.66 7.40 4.41
CA ALA A 12 -8.83 6.79 3.38
C ALA A 12 -8.49 5.32 3.68
N LEU A 13 -8.33 4.96 4.95
CA LEU A 13 -8.12 3.56 5.37
C LEU A 13 -9.38 2.71 5.21
N GLU A 14 -10.53 3.23 5.60
CA GLU A 14 -11.83 2.58 5.39
C GLU A 14 -12.06 2.31 3.91
N ARG A 15 -11.87 3.33 3.05
CA ARG A 15 -11.96 3.20 1.61
C ARG A 15 -11.00 2.14 1.05
N LEU A 16 -9.75 2.14 1.50
CA LEU A 16 -8.76 1.16 1.04
C LEU A 16 -9.16 -0.27 1.48
N THR A 17 -9.67 -0.41 2.69
CA THR A 17 -10.18 -1.70 3.19
C THR A 17 -11.32 -2.22 2.31
N GLU A 18 -12.29 -1.38 1.98
CA GLU A 18 -13.38 -1.73 1.07
C GLU A 18 -12.88 -2.10 -0.33
N ASP A 19 -11.94 -1.35 -0.88
CA ASP A 19 -11.35 -1.63 -2.19
C ASP A 19 -10.59 -2.96 -2.22
N ILE A 20 -9.85 -3.29 -1.14
CA ILE A 20 -9.20 -4.59 -0.98
C ILE A 20 -10.23 -5.74 -0.95
N LEU A 21 -11.35 -5.55 -0.24
CA LEU A 21 -12.39 -6.55 -0.08
C LEU A 21 -13.22 -6.78 -1.36
N ASN A 22 -13.33 -5.77 -2.20
CA ASN A 22 -14.12 -5.80 -3.44
C ASN A 22 -13.30 -6.18 -4.68
N ALA A 23 -11.98 -6.15 -4.61
CA ALA A 23 -11.12 -6.56 -5.72
C ALA A 23 -11.10 -8.09 -5.89
N ASP A 24 -11.01 -8.56 -7.15
CA ASP A 24 -10.80 -9.97 -7.45
C ASP A 24 -9.42 -10.44 -6.96
N GLN A 25 -8.40 -9.56 -7.10
CA GLN A 25 -7.03 -9.76 -6.61
C GLN A 25 -6.40 -8.41 -6.28
N VAL A 26 -5.42 -8.41 -5.39
CA VAL A 26 -4.68 -7.22 -4.96
C VAL A 26 -3.20 -7.37 -5.34
N PHE A 27 -2.68 -6.40 -6.05
CA PHE A 27 -1.28 -6.35 -6.47
C PHE A 27 -0.54 -5.23 -5.75
N PHE A 28 0.67 -5.52 -5.29
CA PHE A 28 1.53 -4.57 -4.62
C PHE A 28 2.76 -4.25 -5.46
N VAL A 29 3.12 -2.99 -5.58
CA VAL A 29 4.35 -2.57 -6.23
C VAL A 29 5.08 -1.50 -5.42
N GLY A 30 6.36 -1.66 -5.28
CA GLY A 30 7.29 -0.76 -4.62
C GLY A 30 8.71 -1.07 -5.05
N VAL A 31 9.69 -0.50 -4.37
CA VAL A 31 11.11 -0.76 -4.61
C VAL A 31 11.91 -0.75 -3.31
N GLY A 32 12.96 -1.55 -3.22
CA GLY A 32 13.82 -1.63 -2.05
C GLY A 32 13.05 -2.03 -0.79
N ARG A 33 13.34 -1.37 0.34
CA ARG A 33 12.72 -1.66 1.64
C ARG A 33 11.21 -1.40 1.66
N VAL A 34 10.72 -0.46 0.86
CA VAL A 34 9.27 -0.24 0.67
C VAL A 34 8.61 -1.50 0.11
N MET A 35 9.24 -2.16 -0.88
CA MET A 35 8.72 -3.42 -1.41
C MET A 35 8.74 -4.53 -0.35
N LEU A 36 9.77 -4.62 0.49
CA LEU A 36 9.81 -5.60 1.58
C LEU A 36 8.66 -5.39 2.58
N ALA A 37 8.35 -4.14 2.94
CA ALA A 37 7.20 -3.84 3.78
C ALA A 37 5.88 -4.26 3.09
N LEU A 38 5.72 -3.97 1.81
CA LEU A 38 4.54 -4.38 1.03
C LEU A 38 4.43 -5.90 0.89
N GLN A 39 5.54 -6.63 0.78
CA GLN A 39 5.53 -8.10 0.78
C GLN A 39 5.03 -8.67 2.11
N CYS A 40 5.38 -8.04 3.24
CA CYS A 40 4.81 -8.40 4.54
C CYS A 40 3.29 -8.18 4.56
N VAL A 41 2.80 -7.06 4.03
CA VAL A 41 1.36 -6.78 3.90
C VAL A 41 0.68 -7.80 2.97
N CYS A 42 1.25 -8.06 1.81
CA CYS A 42 0.78 -9.05 0.86
C CYS A 42 0.60 -10.43 1.54
N LYS A 43 1.63 -10.90 2.25
CA LYS A 43 1.58 -12.15 3.01
C LYS A 43 0.50 -12.12 4.08
N ARG A 44 0.31 -11.00 4.78
CA ARG A 44 -0.73 -10.86 5.81
C ARG A 44 -2.13 -10.96 5.21
N LEU A 45 -2.39 -10.32 4.07
CA LEU A 45 -3.67 -10.41 3.38
C LEU A 45 -3.94 -11.82 2.85
N ALA A 46 -2.91 -12.53 2.37
CA ALA A 46 -3.03 -13.92 1.96
C ALA A 46 -3.47 -14.84 3.12
N HIS A 47 -3.00 -14.60 4.36
CA HIS A 47 -3.48 -15.31 5.54
C HIS A 47 -4.99 -15.10 5.79
N LEU A 48 -5.56 -13.98 5.35
CA LEU A 48 -6.99 -13.66 5.46
C LEU A 48 -7.81 -14.18 4.27
N GLY A 49 -7.20 -14.99 3.39
CA GLY A 49 -7.86 -15.56 2.21
C GLY A 49 -8.00 -14.59 1.03
N ILE A 50 -7.33 -13.45 1.08
CA ILE A 50 -7.30 -12.48 -0.03
C ILE A 50 -6.23 -12.92 -1.03
N LYS A 51 -6.58 -12.95 -2.32
CA LYS A 51 -5.61 -13.19 -3.40
C LYS A 51 -4.72 -11.97 -3.54
N ALA A 52 -3.55 -12.04 -2.95
CA ALA A 52 -2.60 -10.94 -2.89
C ALA A 52 -1.28 -11.35 -3.55
N HIS A 53 -0.77 -10.48 -4.42
CA HIS A 53 0.43 -10.66 -5.23
C HIS A 53 1.33 -9.43 -5.11
N TYR A 54 2.60 -9.59 -5.36
CA TYR A 54 3.49 -8.45 -5.56
C TYR A 54 4.13 -8.50 -6.94
N VAL A 55 4.23 -7.36 -7.58
CA VAL A 55 4.78 -7.25 -8.94
C VAL A 55 6.21 -7.77 -8.99
N GLY A 56 6.46 -8.73 -9.86
CA GLY A 56 7.75 -9.40 -10.02
C GLY A 56 7.88 -10.73 -9.29
N GLU A 57 6.84 -11.25 -8.63
CA GLU A 57 6.87 -12.62 -8.14
C GLU A 57 6.73 -13.63 -9.29
N ILE A 58 7.30 -14.84 -9.12
CA ILE A 58 7.35 -15.85 -10.21
C ILE A 58 5.95 -16.31 -10.62
N THR A 59 5.02 -16.37 -9.67
CA THR A 59 3.65 -16.86 -9.87
C THR A 59 2.63 -15.75 -10.07
N GLU A 60 3.08 -14.53 -10.33
CA GLU A 60 2.22 -13.37 -10.54
C GLU A 60 1.27 -13.60 -11.72
N PRO A 61 -0.06 -13.59 -11.51
CA PRO A 61 -1.01 -13.64 -12.61
C PRO A 61 -1.09 -12.29 -13.33
N ALA A 62 -1.68 -12.27 -14.52
CA ALA A 62 -1.94 -11.01 -15.21
C ALA A 62 -2.98 -10.18 -14.46
N ILE A 63 -2.67 -8.91 -14.21
CA ILE A 63 -3.61 -7.95 -13.61
C ILE A 63 -4.75 -7.64 -14.58
N THR A 64 -5.96 -7.53 -14.08
CA THR A 64 -7.19 -7.22 -14.82
C THR A 64 -7.85 -5.94 -14.33
N LYS A 65 -8.87 -5.46 -15.04
CA LYS A 65 -9.63 -4.27 -14.67
C LYS A 65 -10.37 -4.41 -13.32
N LYS A 66 -10.63 -5.64 -12.86
CA LYS A 66 -11.33 -5.92 -11.60
C LYS A 66 -10.38 -5.99 -10.40
N ASP A 67 -9.08 -5.88 -10.64
CA ASP A 67 -8.07 -5.98 -9.62
C ASP A 67 -7.70 -4.60 -9.06
N LEU A 68 -7.03 -4.61 -7.92
CA LEU A 68 -6.52 -3.43 -7.24
C LEU A 68 -4.99 -3.42 -7.31
N LEU A 69 -4.40 -2.32 -7.79
CA LEU A 69 -2.96 -2.07 -7.72
C LEU A 69 -2.65 -1.09 -6.59
N ILE A 70 -1.92 -1.52 -5.59
CA ILE A 70 -1.42 -0.69 -4.49
C ILE A 70 0.05 -0.34 -4.75
N VAL A 71 0.32 0.95 -4.90
CA VAL A 71 1.65 1.48 -5.21
C VAL A 71 2.26 2.12 -3.98
N GLY A 72 3.32 1.52 -3.42
CA GLY A 72 4.09 2.10 -2.32
C GLY A 72 5.25 2.92 -2.85
N SER A 73 5.23 4.24 -2.60
CA SER A 73 6.32 5.14 -2.96
C SER A 73 6.24 6.42 -2.14
N GLY A 74 7.14 6.61 -1.18
CA GLY A 74 7.14 7.81 -0.33
C GLY A 74 7.18 9.10 -1.14
N SER A 75 8.07 9.22 -2.10
CA SER A 75 8.16 10.40 -2.98
C SER A 75 7.15 10.43 -4.13
N GLY A 76 6.53 9.29 -4.47
CA GLY A 76 5.64 9.14 -5.63
C GLY A 76 6.32 9.25 -7.00
N GLY A 77 7.65 9.37 -7.05
CA GLY A 77 8.43 9.53 -8.29
C GLY A 77 9.49 8.44 -8.53
N SER A 78 9.43 7.32 -7.80
CA SER A 78 10.36 6.21 -8.03
C SER A 78 10.08 5.53 -9.36
N LEU A 79 11.09 5.38 -10.21
CA LEU A 79 10.97 4.96 -11.62
C LEU A 79 10.16 3.67 -11.81
N PHE A 80 10.51 2.62 -11.04
CA PHE A 80 9.89 1.31 -11.22
C PHE A 80 8.39 1.30 -10.84
N PRO A 81 7.97 1.68 -9.60
CA PRO A 81 6.55 1.67 -9.25
C PRO A 81 5.73 2.67 -10.06
N LEU A 82 6.30 3.84 -10.41
CA LEU A 82 5.65 4.82 -11.28
C LEU A 82 5.44 4.27 -12.70
N GLY A 83 6.45 3.61 -13.26
CA GLY A 83 6.38 2.98 -14.59
C GLY A 83 5.31 1.88 -14.65
N ILE A 84 5.23 1.03 -13.64
CA ILE A 84 4.18 -0.01 -13.51
C ILE A 84 2.80 0.61 -13.42
N ALA A 85 2.61 1.64 -12.57
CA ALA A 85 1.34 2.34 -12.43
C ALA A 85 0.88 2.99 -13.74
N LYS A 86 1.79 3.69 -14.45
CA LYS A 86 1.52 4.27 -15.79
C LYS A 86 1.09 3.20 -16.80
N LYS A 87 1.80 2.07 -16.82
CA LYS A 87 1.47 0.95 -17.70
C LYS A 87 0.09 0.38 -17.36
N ALA A 88 -0.18 0.07 -16.08
CA ALA A 88 -1.45 -0.46 -15.63
C ALA A 88 -2.61 0.48 -15.98
N ARG A 89 -2.48 1.78 -15.73
CA ARG A 89 -3.50 2.79 -16.11
C ARG A 89 -3.76 2.80 -17.63
N LYS A 90 -2.71 2.76 -18.43
CA LYS A 90 -2.84 2.84 -19.90
C LYS A 90 -3.41 1.57 -20.54
N THR A 91 -3.04 0.39 -20.03
CA THR A 91 -3.31 -0.88 -20.73
C THR A 91 -4.44 -1.70 -20.11
N VAL A 92 -4.69 -1.57 -18.80
CA VAL A 92 -5.64 -2.37 -18.04
C VAL A 92 -6.77 -1.50 -17.48
N ASP A 93 -6.44 -0.30 -17.03
CA ASP A 93 -7.35 0.65 -16.39
C ASP A 93 -8.03 0.05 -15.13
N CYS A 94 -7.22 -0.65 -14.31
CA CYS A 94 -7.63 -1.13 -13.00
C CYS A 94 -7.64 0.02 -11.98
N LYS A 95 -8.22 -0.22 -10.80
CA LYS A 95 -8.13 0.72 -9.69
C LYS A 95 -6.69 0.78 -9.18
N ILE A 96 -6.16 2.00 -8.98
CA ILE A 96 -4.79 2.24 -8.50
C ILE A 96 -4.83 3.13 -7.26
N VAL A 97 -4.22 2.66 -6.18
CA VAL A 97 -4.08 3.42 -4.93
C VAL A 97 -2.60 3.70 -4.65
N HIS A 98 -2.28 4.95 -4.36
CA HIS A 98 -0.94 5.34 -3.96
C HIS A 98 -0.83 5.42 -2.44
N ILE A 99 0.11 4.70 -1.85
CA ILE A 99 0.53 4.88 -0.45
C ILE A 99 1.88 5.60 -0.47
N GLY A 100 1.91 6.84 0.03
CA GLY A 100 3.10 7.67 -0.06
C GLY A 100 3.08 8.85 0.89
N SER A 101 4.08 9.74 0.79
CA SER A 101 4.15 10.98 1.57
C SER A 101 3.83 12.22 0.73
N ASN A 102 4.35 12.30 -0.51
CA ASN A 102 4.21 13.46 -1.38
C ASN A 102 2.87 13.44 -2.15
N PRO A 103 1.92 14.35 -1.81
CA PRO A 103 0.65 14.42 -2.50
C PRO A 103 0.73 15.11 -3.88
N ASN A 104 1.85 15.75 -4.20
CA ASN A 104 2.06 16.53 -5.43
C ASN A 104 3.02 15.84 -6.40
N SER A 105 3.09 14.51 -6.36
CA SER A 105 3.91 13.72 -7.28
C SER A 105 3.17 13.41 -8.58
N GLU A 106 3.89 12.90 -9.60
CA GLU A 106 3.29 12.40 -10.83
C GLU A 106 2.25 11.29 -10.58
N MET A 107 2.34 10.59 -9.46
CA MET A 107 1.37 9.55 -9.08
C MET A 107 -0.04 10.10 -8.89
N LYS A 108 -0.18 11.39 -8.56
CA LYS A 108 -1.47 12.07 -8.42
C LYS A 108 -2.35 12.00 -9.67
N GLU A 109 -1.72 12.04 -10.86
CA GLU A 109 -2.43 12.00 -12.14
C GLU A 109 -2.76 10.55 -12.58
N ILE A 110 -2.26 9.55 -11.85
CA ILE A 110 -2.35 8.14 -12.22
C ILE A 110 -3.22 7.36 -11.24
N ALA A 111 -3.04 7.59 -9.93
CA ALA A 111 -3.79 6.92 -8.89
C ALA A 111 -5.21 7.51 -8.74
N ASP A 112 -6.16 6.65 -8.38
CA ASP A 112 -7.55 7.07 -8.11
C ASP A 112 -7.63 7.87 -6.81
N TYR A 113 -6.77 7.56 -5.85
CA TYR A 113 -6.58 8.31 -4.60
C TYR A 113 -5.27 7.92 -3.92
N MET A 114 -4.96 8.67 -2.86
CA MET A 114 -3.77 8.47 -2.04
C MET A 114 -4.14 8.19 -0.59
N VAL A 115 -3.48 7.19 0.00
CA VAL A 115 -3.37 7.06 1.47
C VAL A 115 -2.04 7.68 1.87
N ARG A 116 -2.11 8.82 2.55
CA ARG A 116 -0.91 9.59 2.88
C ARG A 116 -0.31 9.13 4.20
N ILE A 117 1.00 8.85 4.19
CA ILE A 117 1.85 8.70 5.37
C ILE A 117 2.80 9.90 5.40
N PRO A 118 2.48 10.99 6.12
CA PRO A 118 3.19 12.27 6.00
C PRO A 118 4.52 12.27 6.77
N VAL A 119 5.49 11.51 6.31
CA VAL A 119 6.82 11.42 6.92
C VAL A 119 7.90 11.84 5.96
N ARG A 120 9.02 12.32 6.50
CA ARG A 120 10.18 12.76 5.75
C ARG A 120 10.64 11.74 4.72
N THR A 121 10.69 12.19 3.48
CA THR A 121 11.24 11.47 2.34
C THR A 121 12.53 12.14 1.85
N LYS A 122 13.08 11.68 0.72
CA LYS A 122 14.21 12.34 0.05
C LYS A 122 13.91 13.77 -0.44
N LEU A 123 12.63 14.18 -0.43
CA LEU A 123 12.17 15.49 -0.88
C LEU A 123 12.20 16.56 0.22
N TYR A 124 12.18 16.15 1.49
CA TYR A 124 12.19 17.05 2.65
C TYR A 124 11.09 18.12 2.57
N LEU A 125 9.84 17.70 2.32
CA LEU A 125 8.71 18.60 2.26
C LEU A 125 8.41 19.22 3.64
N GLU A 126 7.96 20.47 3.67
CA GLU A 126 7.72 21.21 4.91
C GLU A 126 6.66 20.60 5.83
N ASP A 127 5.68 19.93 5.25
CA ASP A 127 4.56 19.29 5.96
C ASP A 127 4.82 17.81 6.30
N GLU A 128 6.03 17.29 6.01
CA GLU A 128 6.45 15.95 6.40
C GLU A 128 6.90 15.92 7.88
N ILE A 129 6.46 14.90 8.61
CA ILE A 129 6.91 14.64 9.98
C ILE A 129 8.38 14.22 9.94
N ASP A 130 9.22 14.96 10.63
CA ASP A 130 10.66 14.70 10.69
C ASP A 130 10.99 13.42 11.48
N SER A 131 12.15 12.83 11.18
CA SER A 131 12.63 11.61 11.80
C SER A 131 14.15 11.63 11.94
N CYS A 132 14.65 11.17 13.09
CA CYS A 132 16.07 10.90 13.28
C CYS A 132 16.52 9.57 12.65
N GLN A 133 15.59 8.79 12.11
CA GLN A 133 15.92 7.51 11.47
C GLN A 133 16.56 7.72 10.09
N ILE A 134 17.35 6.71 9.70
CA ILE A 134 18.08 6.76 8.42
C ILE A 134 17.12 6.70 7.24
N MET A 135 17.29 7.60 6.27
CA MET A 135 16.55 7.62 4.99
C MET A 135 15.03 7.58 5.20
N THR A 136 14.33 6.63 4.61
CA THR A 136 12.87 6.44 4.67
C THR A 136 12.42 5.37 5.68
N SER A 137 13.26 5.02 6.66
CA SER A 137 12.95 3.96 7.63
C SER A 137 11.63 4.18 8.36
N LEU A 138 11.30 5.41 8.74
CA LEU A 138 10.03 5.72 9.39
C LEU A 138 8.84 5.46 8.45
N PHE A 139 8.96 5.81 7.16
CA PHE A 139 7.92 5.52 6.17
C PHE A 139 7.67 4.02 6.02
N GLU A 140 8.75 3.24 5.93
CA GLU A 140 8.70 1.79 5.74
C GLU A 140 8.08 1.08 6.95
N GLN A 141 8.40 1.53 8.16
CA GLN A 141 7.81 1.03 9.40
C GLN A 141 6.31 1.38 9.48
N CYS A 142 5.95 2.62 9.17
CA CYS A 142 4.55 3.04 9.13
C CYS A 142 3.75 2.27 8.08
N LEU A 143 4.35 2.00 6.91
CA LEU A 143 3.72 1.21 5.84
C LEU A 143 3.42 -0.22 6.29
N LEU A 144 4.34 -0.87 7.00
CA LEU A 144 4.12 -2.19 7.57
C LEU A 144 2.99 -2.18 8.61
N LEU A 145 3.01 -1.23 9.56
CA LEU A 145 1.98 -1.10 10.59
C LEU A 145 0.61 -0.76 9.97
N LEU A 146 0.57 0.08 8.95
CA LEU A 146 -0.65 0.37 8.20
C LEU A 146 -1.24 -0.92 7.59
N GLY A 147 -0.40 -1.79 7.06
CA GLY A 147 -0.83 -3.10 6.55
C GLY A 147 -1.45 -3.99 7.64
N ASP A 148 -0.88 -3.99 8.85
CA ASP A 148 -1.45 -4.73 9.98
C ASP A 148 -2.78 -4.11 10.48
N ILE A 149 -2.92 -2.78 10.42
CA ILE A 149 -4.19 -2.09 10.71
C ILE A 149 -5.26 -2.48 9.69
N LEU A 150 -4.96 -2.44 8.40
CA LEU A 150 -5.88 -2.88 7.35
C LEU A 150 -6.31 -4.34 7.55
N ALA A 151 -5.36 -5.23 7.88
CA ALA A 151 -5.65 -6.61 8.19
C ALA A 151 -6.59 -6.74 9.40
N LYS A 152 -6.39 -5.96 10.46
CA LYS A 152 -7.26 -5.92 11.64
C LYS A 152 -8.68 -5.44 11.27
N MET A 153 -8.79 -4.37 10.47
CA MET A 153 -10.09 -3.87 9.99
C MET A 153 -10.83 -4.93 9.17
N ILE A 154 -10.12 -5.70 8.33
CA ILE A 154 -10.69 -6.82 7.56
C ILE A 154 -11.18 -7.95 8.49
N VAL A 155 -10.38 -8.32 9.48
CA VAL A 155 -10.76 -9.34 10.48
C VAL A 155 -12.04 -8.94 11.19
N GLU A 156 -12.16 -7.69 11.62
CA GLU A 156 -13.35 -7.16 12.30
C GLU A 156 -14.57 -7.11 11.38
N SER A 157 -14.41 -6.60 10.16
CA SER A 157 -15.51 -6.47 9.19
C SER A 157 -16.09 -7.82 8.74
N ARG A 158 -15.25 -8.86 8.68
CA ARG A 158 -15.65 -10.22 8.27
C ARG A 158 -15.90 -11.16 9.43
N ASN A 159 -15.78 -10.70 10.68
CA ASN A 159 -15.89 -11.53 11.91
C ASN A 159 -15.01 -12.79 11.85
N ILE A 160 -13.76 -12.65 11.37
CA ILE A 160 -12.84 -13.77 11.24
C ILE A 160 -12.39 -14.25 12.63
N ASP A 161 -12.50 -15.53 12.90
CA ASP A 161 -11.90 -16.11 14.10
C ASP A 161 -10.38 -16.11 13.99
N MET A 162 -9.72 -15.30 14.80
CA MET A 162 -8.26 -15.19 14.79
C MET A 162 -7.55 -16.50 15.14
N LYS A 163 -8.19 -17.39 15.92
CA LYS A 163 -7.61 -18.70 16.24
C LYS A 163 -7.59 -19.62 15.02
N ALA A 164 -8.59 -19.50 14.13
CA ALA A 164 -8.65 -20.26 12.90
C ALA A 164 -7.56 -19.88 11.88
N LEU A 165 -6.89 -18.74 12.04
CA LEU A 165 -5.78 -18.32 11.16
C LEU A 165 -4.48 -19.12 11.38
N TRP A 166 -4.38 -19.90 12.45
CA TRP A 166 -3.22 -20.74 12.78
C TRP A 166 -3.32 -22.17 12.23
N GLN A 167 -3.85 -22.34 11.04
CA GLN A 167 -4.07 -23.67 10.43
C GLN A 167 -2.85 -24.23 9.68
N TYR A 168 -1.65 -23.75 9.94
CA TYR A 168 -0.41 -24.21 9.29
C TYR A 168 0.43 -25.01 10.25
#